data_0ed98989bdf21a00a477ce53dd9c936f
#
_entry.id   0ed98989bdf21a00a477ce53dd9c936f
#
_cell.length_a   1.000
_cell.length_b   1.000
_cell.length_c   1.000
_cell.angle_alpha   90.00
_cell.angle_beta   90.00
_cell.angle_gamma   90.00
#
_symmetry.space_group_name_H-M   'P 1'
#
loop_
_entity.id
_entity.type
_entity.pdbx_description
1 polymer ?
#
loop_
_entity_poly.entity_id
_entity_poly.type
_entity_poly.pdbx_seq_one_letter_code
_entity_poly.pdbx_strand_id
1 'polypeptide(L)'
;MKLIYCFMIFLCPLKSNGQISKPLSIGEKVPDAVLNNIVNYKTSSAKLSSFKGKLVILDFMHTSCRSCLLNLIRFDSLQKLYKEQVQFLIVTAQKKGSINSFLKNSIVGKNINLPFVTEDTILQQIFPHTFISHIVWIGSDGVVKAITHGDYVTSGNLSFIVKGGINHWPVKLDEPDFDYEKPLMVLNPQIQNLGNFPVSGSFIFSYLPEVAQYFLVKKDTVSQTARTVFINQPITEMYLRLMGKIRFPHSQIVLKVKDSSRFIFDNKKFYRREWDEKNRWCYESLLPLSMNEEERHSRIFNDLDFYFGIKGELVKQNLRCLILKPTIASGNKPVNVADSLTLWAIINQLNNEYSGTPVFNSIPGTNRTWIAITHQQVANRDLLKKILLSYGLELVSEIRQTEVLIISETK
;
A
#
# COMPACT_ATOMS: atom_id res chain seq x y z
N MET A 1 45.57 14.87 70.37
CA MET A 1 44.39 14.06 69.99
C MET A 1 43.97 14.49 68.64
N LYS A 2 44.30 13.73 67.56
CA LYS A 2 43.89 14.00 66.17
C LYS A 2 42.78 13.04 65.87
N LEU A 3 41.54 13.56 65.60
CA LEU A 3 40.40 12.78 65.09
C LEU A 3 40.60 12.57 63.62
N ILE A 4 40.64 11.31 63.20
CA ILE A 4 40.58 10.87 61.76
C ILE A 4 39.14 10.63 61.47
N TYR A 5 38.51 11.46 60.55
CA TYR A 5 37.23 11.20 59.99
C TYR A 5 37.40 10.25 58.79
N CYS A 6 36.88 9.02 58.94
CA CYS A 6 36.80 8.04 57.85
C CYS A 6 35.55 8.33 57.00
N PHE A 7 35.75 8.85 55.78
CA PHE A 7 34.68 9.14 54.84
C PHE A 7 34.34 7.85 54.05
N MET A 8 33.26 7.20 54.45
CA MET A 8 32.76 5.98 53.80
C MET A 8 31.99 6.38 52.56
N ILE A 9 32.64 6.26 51.37
CA ILE A 9 31.99 6.49 50.07
C ILE A 9 31.09 5.30 49.78
N PHE A 10 29.77 5.49 49.86
CA PHE A 10 28.78 4.54 49.48
C PHE A 10 28.67 4.56 47.93
N LEU A 11 29.32 3.62 47.23
CA LEU A 11 29.12 3.37 45.81
C LEU A 11 27.72 2.76 45.62
N CYS A 12 26.75 3.59 45.27
CA CYS A 12 25.45 3.12 44.80
C CYS A 12 25.63 2.59 43.38
N PRO A 13 25.30 1.32 43.07
CA PRO A 13 25.33 0.85 41.68
C PRO A 13 24.23 1.55 40.92
N LEU A 14 24.58 2.52 40.09
CA LEU A 14 23.68 3.07 39.05
C LEU A 14 23.29 1.91 38.10
N LYS A 15 22.12 1.35 38.34
CA LYS A 15 21.46 0.54 37.31
C LYS A 15 21.15 1.48 36.15
N SER A 16 22.04 1.53 35.16
CA SER A 16 21.77 2.11 33.87
C SER A 16 20.67 1.27 33.20
N ASN A 17 19.43 1.65 33.43
CA ASN A 17 18.37 1.27 32.49
C ASN A 17 18.72 1.95 31.18
N GLY A 18 19.25 1.19 30.21
CA GLY A 18 19.52 1.67 28.87
C GLY A 18 18.25 2.19 28.25
N GLN A 19 17.98 3.47 28.45
CA GLN A 19 16.93 4.20 27.73
C GLN A 19 17.38 4.20 26.27
N ILE A 20 16.63 3.53 25.39
CA ILE A 20 16.85 3.60 23.94
C ILE A 20 16.53 5.03 23.56
N SER A 21 17.56 5.84 23.42
CA SER A 21 17.43 7.30 23.31
C SER A 21 17.34 7.80 21.86
N LYS A 22 17.45 6.89 20.85
CA LYS A 22 17.47 7.27 19.43
C LYS A 22 16.94 6.13 18.55
N PRO A 23 16.08 6.45 17.55
CA PRO A 23 15.73 5.52 16.47
C PRO A 23 16.97 5.01 15.74
N LEU A 24 16.96 3.72 15.37
CA LEU A 24 18.07 3.10 14.65
C LEU A 24 17.90 3.24 13.14
N SER A 25 19.04 3.44 12.50
CA SER A 25 19.19 3.53 11.05
C SER A 25 19.91 2.30 10.47
N ILE A 26 19.92 2.18 9.15
CA ILE A 26 20.69 1.16 8.42
C ILE A 26 22.18 1.33 8.76
N GLY A 27 22.85 0.20 9.00
CA GLY A 27 24.25 0.17 9.41
C GLY A 27 24.47 0.19 10.93
N GLU A 28 23.47 0.52 11.74
CA GLU A 28 23.58 0.55 13.20
C GLU A 28 23.30 -0.84 13.80
N LYS A 29 23.93 -1.11 14.92
CA LYS A 29 23.77 -2.37 15.66
C LYS A 29 22.55 -2.32 16.55
N VAL A 30 21.69 -3.34 16.43
CA VAL A 30 20.49 -3.44 17.24
C VAL A 30 20.87 -3.86 18.68
N PRO A 31 20.36 -3.18 19.72
CA PRO A 31 20.55 -3.59 21.10
C PRO A 31 19.90 -4.95 21.37
N ASP A 32 20.41 -5.68 22.36
CA ASP A 32 19.87 -6.99 22.73
C ASP A 32 18.53 -6.84 23.46
N ALA A 33 17.49 -6.50 22.73
CA ALA A 33 16.16 -6.31 23.26
C ALA A 33 15.54 -7.64 23.75
N VAL A 34 14.84 -7.58 24.88
CA VAL A 34 14.03 -8.70 25.39
C VAL A 34 12.66 -8.60 24.75
N LEU A 35 12.34 -9.60 23.94
CA LEU A 35 11.03 -9.77 23.30
C LEU A 35 10.13 -10.55 24.25
N ASN A 36 9.06 -9.93 24.70
CA ASN A 36 8.08 -10.51 25.61
C ASN A 36 6.79 -10.86 24.86
N ASN A 37 5.90 -11.62 25.53
CA ASN A 37 4.58 -11.96 24.99
C ASN A 37 4.62 -12.63 23.60
N ILE A 38 5.61 -13.49 23.36
CA ILE A 38 5.71 -14.22 22.09
C ILE A 38 4.62 -15.30 22.05
N VAL A 39 3.86 -15.28 20.97
CA VAL A 39 2.82 -16.27 20.66
C VAL A 39 3.30 -17.11 19.48
N ASN A 40 2.87 -18.36 19.42
CA ASN A 40 3.22 -19.31 18.37
C ASN A 40 4.73 -19.55 18.26
N TYR A 41 5.40 -19.64 19.40
CA TYR A 41 6.82 -19.92 19.54
C TYR A 41 7.09 -20.84 20.74
N LYS A 42 8.28 -21.46 20.78
CA LYS A 42 8.68 -22.41 21.84
C LYS A 42 8.74 -21.81 23.26
N THR A 43 8.93 -20.52 23.36
CA THR A 43 8.97 -19.75 24.63
C THR A 43 8.15 -18.49 24.50
N SER A 44 7.60 -18.00 25.62
CA SER A 44 6.83 -16.74 25.66
C SER A 44 7.71 -15.50 25.70
N SER A 45 9.02 -15.67 25.85
CA SER A 45 10.01 -14.58 25.85
C SER A 45 11.33 -15.07 25.23
N ALA A 46 12.04 -14.17 24.55
CA ALA A 46 13.37 -14.44 23.98
C ALA A 46 14.17 -13.14 23.90
N LYS A 47 15.49 -13.21 23.93
CA LYS A 47 16.35 -12.09 23.57
C LYS A 47 16.53 -12.04 22.07
N LEU A 48 16.69 -10.86 21.51
CA LEU A 48 16.97 -10.72 20.06
C LEU A 48 18.28 -11.45 19.68
N SER A 49 19.26 -11.46 20.57
CA SER A 49 20.51 -12.22 20.41
C SER A 49 20.31 -13.74 20.31
N SER A 50 19.17 -14.29 20.73
CA SER A 50 18.85 -15.71 20.57
C SER A 50 18.73 -16.14 19.10
N PHE A 51 18.58 -15.16 18.20
CA PHE A 51 18.51 -15.36 16.74
C PHE A 51 19.84 -15.05 16.03
N LYS A 52 20.92 -14.77 16.79
CA LYS A 52 22.24 -14.49 16.23
C LYS A 52 22.70 -15.61 15.29
N GLY A 53 23.34 -15.22 14.20
CA GLY A 53 23.75 -16.15 13.13
C GLY A 53 22.69 -16.32 12.02
N LYS A 54 21.47 -15.82 12.23
CA LYS A 54 20.43 -15.78 11.19
C LYS A 54 20.17 -14.33 10.75
N LEU A 55 19.68 -14.18 9.54
CA LEU A 55 19.01 -12.96 9.10
C LEU A 55 17.66 -12.89 9.81
N VAL A 56 17.42 -11.84 10.61
CA VAL A 56 16.14 -11.62 11.29
C VAL A 56 15.32 -10.62 10.49
N ILE A 57 14.09 -10.98 10.20
CA ILE A 57 13.10 -10.13 9.54
C ILE A 57 12.03 -9.76 10.56
N LEU A 58 11.98 -8.50 10.97
CA LEU A 58 10.90 -7.95 11.78
C LEU A 58 9.82 -7.43 10.83
N ASP A 59 8.59 -7.93 10.96
CA ASP A 59 7.42 -7.44 10.21
C ASP A 59 6.44 -6.77 11.17
N PHE A 60 6.41 -5.45 11.16
CA PHE A 60 5.46 -4.67 11.94
C PHE A 60 4.11 -4.64 11.25
N MET A 61 3.09 -5.21 11.90
CA MET A 61 1.79 -5.42 11.27
C MET A 61 0.60 -5.23 12.24
N HIS A 62 -0.59 -5.14 11.65
CA HIS A 62 -1.87 -5.20 12.35
C HIS A 62 -2.84 -6.14 11.61
N THR A 63 -3.66 -6.90 12.32
CA THR A 63 -4.56 -7.90 11.72
C THR A 63 -5.68 -7.32 10.84
N SER A 64 -5.92 -6.00 10.90
CA SER A 64 -6.82 -5.29 9.98
C SER A 64 -6.14 -4.83 8.67
N CYS A 65 -4.83 -4.96 8.57
CA CYS A 65 -4.07 -4.54 7.40
C CYS A 65 -4.07 -5.64 6.34
N ARG A 66 -4.82 -5.44 5.25
CA ARG A 66 -4.96 -6.44 4.18
C ARG A 66 -3.64 -6.83 3.52
N SER A 67 -2.78 -5.86 3.22
CA SER A 67 -1.45 -6.13 2.63
C SER A 67 -0.55 -6.93 3.58
N CYS A 68 -0.63 -6.64 4.89
CA CYS A 68 0.11 -7.40 5.90
C CYS A 68 -0.35 -8.87 5.95
N LEU A 69 -1.67 -9.13 5.87
CA LEU A 69 -2.19 -10.50 5.86
C LEU A 69 -1.72 -11.30 4.63
N LEU A 70 -1.62 -10.67 3.47
CA LEU A 70 -1.06 -11.30 2.27
C LEU A 70 0.43 -11.60 2.44
N ASN A 71 1.16 -10.70 3.08
CA ASN A 71 2.57 -10.92 3.41
C ASN A 71 2.78 -12.10 4.36
N LEU A 72 1.93 -12.27 5.40
CA LEU A 72 2.05 -13.38 6.35
C LEU A 72 2.09 -14.74 5.66
N ILE A 73 1.20 -14.98 4.68
CA ILE A 73 1.15 -16.26 3.93
C ILE A 73 2.48 -16.51 3.21
N ARG A 74 3.01 -15.46 2.57
CA ARG A 74 4.29 -15.53 1.86
C ARG A 74 5.46 -15.74 2.83
N PHE A 75 5.49 -15.00 3.93
CA PHE A 75 6.55 -15.09 4.92
C PHE A 75 6.58 -16.44 5.63
N ASP A 76 5.43 -17.05 5.91
CA ASP A 76 5.36 -18.44 6.45
C ASP A 76 5.98 -19.44 5.47
N SER A 77 5.73 -19.29 4.17
CA SER A 77 6.35 -20.14 3.15
C SER A 77 7.87 -19.89 3.07
N LEU A 78 8.31 -18.64 3.12
CA LEU A 78 9.73 -18.29 3.12
C LEU A 78 10.44 -18.74 4.40
N GLN A 79 9.80 -18.68 5.56
CA GLN A 79 10.34 -19.22 6.82
C GLN A 79 10.65 -20.71 6.70
N LYS A 80 9.74 -21.48 6.10
CA LYS A 80 9.96 -22.92 5.88
C LYS A 80 11.14 -23.18 4.96
N LEU A 81 11.25 -22.40 3.88
CA LEU A 81 12.32 -22.53 2.90
C LEU A 81 13.71 -22.16 3.46
N TYR A 82 13.76 -21.11 4.30
CA TYR A 82 15.02 -20.56 4.84
C TYR A 82 15.19 -20.83 6.35
N LYS A 83 14.59 -21.87 6.89
CA LYS A 83 14.50 -22.19 8.32
C LYS A 83 15.83 -22.03 9.10
N GLU A 84 16.94 -22.44 8.51
CA GLU A 84 18.25 -22.41 9.17
C GLU A 84 18.95 -21.05 9.06
N GLN A 85 18.61 -20.24 8.07
CA GLN A 85 19.33 -19.02 7.71
C GLN A 85 18.54 -17.73 8.05
N VAL A 86 17.22 -17.83 8.14
CA VAL A 86 16.34 -16.68 8.35
C VAL A 86 15.39 -16.94 9.50
N GLN A 87 15.08 -15.92 10.28
CA GLN A 87 14.03 -15.93 11.29
C GLN A 87 13.07 -14.76 11.05
N PHE A 88 11.82 -15.07 10.78
CA PHE A 88 10.76 -14.07 10.78
C PHE A 88 10.19 -13.89 12.18
N LEU A 89 9.99 -12.65 12.59
CA LEU A 89 9.31 -12.23 13.81
C LEU A 89 8.22 -11.23 13.42
N ILE A 90 6.98 -11.61 13.66
CA ILE A 90 5.84 -10.73 13.41
C ILE A 90 5.62 -9.87 14.65
N VAL A 91 5.72 -8.55 14.49
CA VAL A 91 5.68 -7.58 15.60
C VAL A 91 4.38 -6.80 15.55
N THR A 92 3.71 -6.70 16.68
CA THR A 92 2.44 -5.95 16.77
C THR A 92 2.21 -5.38 18.16
N ALA A 93 1.61 -4.19 18.21
CA ALA A 93 1.11 -3.60 19.47
C ALA A 93 -0.21 -4.23 19.95
N GLN A 94 -0.83 -5.12 19.15
CA GLN A 94 -2.09 -5.77 19.53
C GLN A 94 -1.92 -6.69 20.74
N LYS A 95 -2.98 -6.78 21.54
CA LYS A 95 -3.02 -7.65 22.73
C LYS A 95 -2.86 -9.13 22.34
N LYS A 96 -2.15 -9.89 23.16
CA LYS A 96 -1.94 -11.33 23.02
C LYS A 96 -3.24 -12.10 22.76
N GLY A 97 -4.32 -11.75 23.47
CA GLY A 97 -5.64 -12.38 23.28
C GLY A 97 -6.22 -12.17 21.87
N SER A 98 -6.02 -10.98 21.28
CA SER A 98 -6.46 -10.68 19.91
C SER A 98 -5.70 -11.50 18.89
N ILE A 99 -4.38 -11.65 19.05
CA ILE A 99 -3.56 -12.47 18.16
C ILE A 99 -3.89 -13.97 18.31
N ASN A 100 -4.10 -14.46 19.53
CA ASN A 100 -4.57 -15.84 19.73
C ASN A 100 -5.91 -16.11 19.04
N SER A 101 -6.85 -15.16 19.13
CA SER A 101 -8.14 -15.26 18.43
C SER A 101 -7.95 -15.25 16.90
N PHE A 102 -7.08 -14.38 16.39
CA PHE A 102 -6.74 -14.34 14.96
C PHE A 102 -6.15 -15.67 14.48
N LEU A 103 -5.15 -16.22 15.19
CA LEU A 103 -4.52 -17.49 14.84
C LEU A 103 -5.48 -18.67 14.91
N LYS A 104 -6.46 -18.64 15.84
CA LYS A 104 -7.44 -19.71 16.01
C LYS A 104 -8.61 -19.64 15.04
N ASN A 105 -9.09 -18.44 14.72
CA ASN A 105 -10.40 -18.25 14.09
C ASN A 105 -10.34 -17.73 12.65
N SER A 106 -9.26 -17.00 12.25
CA SER A 106 -9.19 -16.46 10.88
C SER A 106 -8.68 -17.51 9.91
N ILE A 107 -9.13 -17.42 8.66
CA ILE A 107 -8.69 -18.31 7.56
C ILE A 107 -7.18 -18.20 7.33
N VAL A 108 -6.65 -16.98 7.38
CA VAL A 108 -5.21 -16.73 7.23
C VAL A 108 -4.48 -17.24 8.47
N GLY A 109 -4.90 -16.84 9.67
CA GLY A 109 -4.19 -17.12 10.91
C GLY A 109 -4.03 -18.60 11.22
N LYS A 110 -5.04 -19.44 10.95
CA LYS A 110 -5.01 -20.91 11.20
C LYS A 110 -3.84 -21.62 10.52
N ASN A 111 -3.32 -21.06 9.44
CA ASN A 111 -2.28 -21.68 8.62
C ASN A 111 -0.89 -21.05 8.85
N ILE A 112 -0.77 -20.09 9.76
CA ILE A 112 0.48 -19.37 10.03
C ILE A 112 1.21 -20.00 11.21
N ASN A 113 2.49 -20.35 10.99
CA ASN A 113 3.38 -20.90 12.01
C ASN A 113 4.49 -19.93 12.44
N LEU A 114 4.39 -18.66 12.05
CA LEU A 114 5.33 -17.62 12.42
C LEU A 114 5.15 -17.19 13.87
N PRO A 115 6.24 -16.86 14.60
CA PRO A 115 6.16 -16.28 15.94
C PRO A 115 5.67 -14.82 15.89
N PHE A 116 4.77 -14.47 16.81
CA PHE A 116 4.26 -13.12 17.00
C PHE A 116 4.76 -12.53 18.32
N VAL A 117 5.45 -11.40 18.26
CA VAL A 117 5.78 -10.55 19.40
C VAL A 117 4.59 -9.60 19.56
N THR A 118 3.79 -9.81 20.61
CA THR A 118 2.57 -9.05 20.86
C THR A 118 2.79 -8.00 21.94
N GLU A 119 1.93 -6.98 21.98
CA GLU A 119 2.01 -5.88 22.95
C GLU A 119 3.39 -5.21 22.93
N ASP A 120 4.01 -5.16 21.73
CA ASP A 120 5.34 -4.58 21.58
C ASP A 120 5.32 -3.07 21.77
N THR A 121 6.28 -2.59 22.52
CA THR A 121 6.59 -1.16 22.70
C THR A 121 8.08 -0.87 22.51
N ILE A 122 8.91 -1.91 22.60
CA ILE A 122 10.36 -1.77 22.56
C ILE A 122 10.86 -1.67 21.14
N LEU A 123 10.48 -2.62 20.28
CA LEU A 123 10.90 -2.62 18.88
C LEU A 123 10.30 -1.42 18.12
N GLN A 124 9.09 -0.99 18.48
CA GLN A 124 8.47 0.20 17.92
C GLN A 124 9.21 1.49 18.29
N GLN A 125 9.82 1.56 19.49
CA GLN A 125 10.67 2.69 19.87
C GLN A 125 12.02 2.67 19.13
N ILE A 126 12.57 1.48 18.90
CA ILE A 126 13.84 1.30 18.18
C ILE A 126 13.66 1.59 16.68
N PHE A 127 12.52 1.17 16.10
CA PHE A 127 12.16 1.33 14.70
C PHE A 127 10.81 2.04 14.59
N PRO A 128 10.75 3.35 14.88
CA PRO A 128 9.50 4.10 14.82
C PRO A 128 8.95 4.13 13.39
N HIS A 129 7.64 3.94 13.30
CA HIS A 129 6.91 3.98 12.04
C HIS A 129 5.45 4.36 12.28
N THR A 130 4.85 4.98 11.29
CA THR A 130 3.43 5.38 11.29
C THR A 130 2.62 4.44 10.38
N PHE A 131 3.17 4.10 9.22
CA PHE A 131 2.48 3.27 8.25
C PHE A 131 3.03 1.84 8.22
N ILE A 132 2.14 0.85 8.22
CA ILE A 132 2.41 -0.58 8.04
C ILE A 132 2.10 -0.99 6.58
N SER A 133 2.73 -1.97 5.93
CA SER A 133 3.77 -2.88 6.42
C SER A 133 5.12 -2.16 6.57
N HIS A 134 5.82 -2.39 7.67
CA HIS A 134 7.16 -1.86 7.92
C HIS A 134 8.08 -3.04 8.25
N ILE A 135 9.09 -3.26 7.44
CA ILE A 135 9.99 -4.41 7.54
C ILE A 135 11.39 -3.96 7.89
N VAL A 136 11.96 -4.54 8.93
CA VAL A 136 13.36 -4.32 9.30
C VAL A 136 14.15 -5.61 9.09
N TRP A 137 15.27 -5.51 8.41
CA TRP A 137 16.19 -6.59 8.10
C TRP A 137 17.42 -6.47 8.99
N ILE A 138 17.64 -7.43 9.90
CA ILE A 138 18.78 -7.46 10.81
C ILE A 138 19.68 -8.61 10.39
N GLY A 139 20.90 -8.29 10.02
CA GLY A 139 21.90 -9.28 9.59
C GLY A 139 22.29 -10.24 10.71
N SER A 140 22.94 -11.33 10.36
CA SER A 140 23.47 -12.33 11.31
C SER A 140 24.49 -11.76 12.31
N ASP A 141 25.06 -10.59 11.99
CA ASP A 141 25.95 -9.78 12.83
C ASP A 141 25.20 -8.86 13.81
N GLY A 142 23.87 -8.81 13.73
CA GLY A 142 23.01 -7.94 14.54
C GLY A 142 22.95 -6.49 14.04
N VAL A 143 23.37 -6.20 12.80
CA VAL A 143 23.35 -4.87 12.17
C VAL A 143 22.12 -4.73 11.27
N VAL A 144 21.46 -3.58 11.30
CA VAL A 144 20.35 -3.26 10.40
C VAL A 144 20.86 -3.19 8.97
N LYS A 145 20.34 -4.06 8.10
CA LYS A 145 20.73 -4.15 6.68
C LYS A 145 19.79 -3.38 5.76
N ALA A 146 18.51 -3.33 6.09
CA ALA A 146 17.50 -2.60 5.32
C ALA A 146 16.27 -2.29 6.18
N ILE A 147 15.52 -1.25 5.78
CA ILE A 147 14.19 -0.91 6.26
C ILE A 147 13.32 -0.70 5.02
N THR A 148 12.33 -1.59 4.80
CA THR A 148 11.61 -1.65 3.52
C THR A 148 10.11 -1.88 3.69
N HIS A 149 9.37 -1.82 2.59
CA HIS A 149 8.03 -2.39 2.50
C HIS A 149 8.09 -3.92 2.36
N GLY A 150 6.95 -4.59 2.61
CA GLY A 150 6.89 -6.05 2.60
C GLY A 150 7.17 -6.71 1.26
N ASP A 151 6.92 -6.04 0.14
CA ASP A 151 7.13 -6.55 -1.22
C ASP A 151 8.60 -6.85 -1.53
N TYR A 152 9.54 -6.20 -0.84
CA TYR A 152 10.97 -6.52 -0.94
C TYR A 152 11.36 -7.87 -0.35
N VAL A 153 10.53 -8.46 0.52
CA VAL A 153 10.82 -9.76 1.15
C VAL A 153 10.51 -10.88 0.16
N THR A 154 11.46 -11.19 -0.70
CA THR A 154 11.41 -12.26 -1.71
C THR A 154 12.48 -13.30 -1.46
N SER A 155 12.33 -14.50 -2.03
CA SER A 155 13.35 -15.56 -1.94
C SER A 155 14.70 -15.09 -2.49
N GLY A 156 14.71 -14.34 -3.61
CA GLY A 156 15.92 -13.78 -4.19
C GLY A 156 16.63 -12.80 -3.26
N ASN A 157 15.89 -11.86 -2.68
CA ASN A 157 16.44 -10.86 -1.78
C ASN A 157 16.93 -11.46 -0.45
N LEU A 158 16.19 -12.44 0.11
CA LEU A 158 16.66 -13.16 1.29
C LEU A 158 17.99 -13.88 1.01
N SER A 159 18.06 -14.60 -0.11
CA SER A 159 19.30 -15.30 -0.52
C SER A 159 20.44 -14.31 -0.75
N PHE A 160 20.18 -13.15 -1.35
CA PHE A 160 21.17 -12.11 -1.60
C PHE A 160 21.78 -11.57 -0.30
N ILE A 161 20.94 -11.20 0.67
CA ILE A 161 21.41 -10.66 1.97
C ILE A 161 22.10 -11.75 2.80
N VAL A 162 21.57 -12.98 2.82
CA VAL A 162 22.19 -14.11 3.55
C VAL A 162 23.60 -14.41 3.03
N LYS A 163 23.85 -14.23 1.73
CA LYS A 163 25.17 -14.38 1.10
C LYS A 163 26.10 -13.18 1.30
N GLY A 164 25.69 -12.17 2.08
CA GLY A 164 26.48 -10.97 2.34
C GLY A 164 26.35 -9.88 1.30
N GLY A 165 25.32 -9.92 0.44
CA GLY A 165 25.04 -8.88 -0.53
C GLY A 165 24.72 -7.54 0.13
N ILE A 166 25.20 -6.45 -0.47
CA ILE A 166 24.90 -5.07 -0.07
C ILE A 166 23.77 -4.57 -0.96
N ASN A 167 22.65 -4.18 -0.33
CA ASN A 167 21.52 -3.66 -1.08
C ASN A 167 21.56 -2.12 -1.18
N HIS A 168 20.87 -1.61 -2.19
CA HIS A 168 20.64 -0.17 -2.43
C HIS A 168 19.12 0.10 -2.55
N TRP A 169 18.31 -0.68 -1.84
CA TRP A 169 16.85 -0.50 -1.87
C TRP A 169 16.46 0.82 -1.23
N PRO A 170 15.40 1.48 -1.74
CA PRO A 170 14.84 2.65 -1.10
C PRO A 170 14.47 2.37 0.35
N VAL A 171 14.91 3.25 1.25
CA VAL A 171 14.56 3.17 2.67
C VAL A 171 13.10 3.56 2.83
N LYS A 172 12.32 2.74 3.54
CA LYS A 172 10.97 3.14 3.95
C LYS A 172 11.08 4.17 5.07
N LEU A 173 10.65 5.38 4.77
CA LEU A 173 10.49 6.49 5.72
C LEU A 173 9.00 6.82 5.81
N ASP A 174 8.56 7.44 6.89
CA ASP A 174 7.20 7.91 7.07
C ASP A 174 7.22 9.42 7.31
N GLU A 175 6.33 10.14 6.64
CA GLU A 175 6.12 11.59 6.80
C GLU A 175 4.70 11.85 7.34
N PRO A 176 4.46 11.56 8.65
CA PRO A 176 3.12 11.65 9.23
C PRO A 176 2.58 13.07 9.31
N ASP A 177 3.48 14.07 9.38
CA ASP A 177 3.16 15.47 9.60
C ASP A 177 3.05 16.27 8.29
N PHE A 178 2.98 15.58 7.14
CA PHE A 178 2.83 16.26 5.86
C PHE A 178 1.50 17.03 5.79
N ASP A 179 1.60 18.35 5.63
CA ASP A 179 0.43 19.23 5.60
C ASP A 179 -0.16 19.34 4.18
N TYR A 180 -1.20 18.56 3.92
CA TYR A 180 -1.90 18.53 2.63
C TYR A 180 -2.64 19.83 2.29
N GLU A 181 -2.92 20.67 3.28
CA GLU A 181 -3.63 21.94 3.09
C GLU A 181 -2.71 23.08 2.60
N LYS A 182 -1.41 22.96 2.85
CA LYS A 182 -0.44 23.93 2.36
C LYS A 182 -0.13 23.71 0.88
N PRO A 183 0.11 24.81 0.12
CA PRO A 183 0.62 24.72 -1.24
C PRO A 183 1.92 23.90 -1.30
N LEU A 184 2.03 23.03 -2.31
CA LEU A 184 3.24 22.23 -2.55
C LEU A 184 4.42 23.12 -2.95
N MET A 185 4.15 24.23 -3.63
CA MET A 185 5.16 25.19 -4.02
C MET A 185 5.02 26.47 -3.23
N VAL A 186 6.09 26.82 -2.53
CA VAL A 186 6.18 28.10 -1.80
C VAL A 186 6.82 29.12 -2.72
N LEU A 187 6.11 30.22 -2.97
CA LEU A 187 6.67 31.35 -3.69
C LEU A 187 7.83 31.98 -2.91
N ASN A 188 8.76 32.61 -3.64
CA ASN A 188 9.83 33.39 -3.02
C ASN A 188 9.25 34.31 -1.93
N PRO A 189 9.75 34.26 -0.69
CA PRO A 189 9.23 35.11 0.41
C PRO A 189 9.22 36.60 0.11
N GLN A 190 10.11 37.09 -0.76
CA GLN A 190 10.11 38.48 -1.20
C GLN A 190 8.87 38.83 -2.03
N ILE A 191 8.39 37.88 -2.86
CA ILE A 191 7.15 38.05 -3.65
C ILE A 191 5.92 38.01 -2.73
N GLN A 192 5.94 37.11 -1.73
CA GLN A 192 4.85 37.02 -0.75
C GLN A 192 4.68 38.31 0.06
N ASN A 193 5.77 39.03 0.31
CA ASN A 193 5.75 40.31 1.06
C ASN A 193 5.34 41.51 0.23
N LEU A 194 5.22 41.41 -1.11
CA LEU A 194 4.83 42.52 -1.98
C LEU A 194 3.31 42.79 -2.01
N GLY A 195 2.50 42.04 -1.28
CA GLY A 195 1.06 42.19 -1.18
C GLY A 195 0.27 41.09 -1.89
N ASN A 196 -1.07 41.22 -1.91
CA ASN A 196 -1.99 40.24 -2.50
C ASN A 196 -1.96 40.30 -4.03
N PHE A 197 -0.91 39.76 -4.65
CA PHE A 197 -0.92 39.51 -6.09
C PHE A 197 -1.71 38.24 -6.37
N PRO A 198 -2.64 38.22 -7.31
CA PRO A 198 -3.29 37.01 -7.76
C PRO A 198 -2.22 36.11 -8.42
N VAL A 199 -1.86 35.05 -7.73
CA VAL A 199 -0.96 34.03 -8.29
C VAL A 199 -1.81 33.01 -9.02
N SER A 200 -1.55 32.85 -10.31
CA SER A 200 -2.17 31.81 -11.13
C SER A 200 -1.08 31.01 -11.82
N GLY A 201 -1.15 29.72 -11.74
CA GLY A 201 -0.17 28.83 -12.35
C GLY A 201 -0.43 27.37 -12.03
N SER A 202 0.39 26.53 -12.63
CA SER A 202 0.39 25.07 -12.38
C SER A 202 1.81 24.54 -12.31
N PHE A 203 1.98 23.47 -11.53
CA PHE A 203 3.26 22.83 -11.30
C PHE A 203 3.09 21.32 -11.36
N ILE A 204 4.10 20.61 -11.90
CA ILE A 204 4.20 19.16 -11.87
C ILE A 204 5.47 18.79 -11.16
N PHE A 205 5.36 17.83 -10.25
CA PHE A 205 6.48 17.27 -9.48
C PHE A 205 6.53 15.76 -9.68
N SER A 206 7.70 15.20 -9.47
CA SER A 206 7.85 13.75 -9.31
C SER A 206 7.16 13.27 -8.02
N TYR A 207 7.18 11.95 -7.84
CA TYR A 207 6.70 11.29 -6.62
C TYR A 207 7.34 11.88 -5.36
N LEU A 208 6.50 12.14 -4.34
CA LEU A 208 6.94 12.53 -3.00
C LEU A 208 7.04 11.29 -2.12
N PRO A 209 8.25 10.87 -1.74
CA PRO A 209 8.44 9.70 -0.89
C PRO A 209 7.68 9.84 0.44
N GLU A 210 7.08 8.74 0.90
CA GLU A 210 6.38 8.60 2.19
C GLU A 210 5.17 9.50 2.40
N VAL A 211 4.80 10.30 1.39
CA VAL A 211 3.57 11.08 1.40
C VAL A 211 2.44 10.24 0.79
N ALA A 212 1.31 10.17 1.48
CA ALA A 212 0.15 9.40 1.01
C ALA A 212 -0.46 10.01 -0.25
N GLN A 213 -1.15 9.18 -1.03
CA GLN A 213 -1.94 9.65 -2.15
C GLN A 213 -3.05 10.59 -1.68
N TYR A 214 -3.16 11.74 -2.32
CA TYR A 214 -4.16 12.73 -1.97
C TYR A 214 -4.72 13.43 -3.19
N PHE A 215 -5.96 13.90 -3.09
CA PHE A 215 -6.61 14.75 -4.07
C PHE A 215 -7.52 15.74 -3.35
N LEU A 216 -7.40 17.02 -3.70
CA LEU A 216 -8.21 18.09 -3.13
C LEU A 216 -8.51 19.11 -4.22
N VAL A 217 -9.75 19.63 -4.18
CA VAL A 217 -10.13 20.88 -4.85
C VAL A 217 -10.64 21.83 -3.78
N LYS A 218 -9.97 22.97 -3.59
CA LYS A 218 -10.31 23.98 -2.59
C LYS A 218 -10.49 25.34 -3.25
N LYS A 219 -11.62 25.97 -2.98
CA LYS A 219 -11.89 27.35 -3.42
C LYS A 219 -11.57 28.31 -2.28
N ASP A 220 -10.79 29.34 -2.60
CA ASP A 220 -10.46 30.41 -1.66
C ASP A 220 -11.08 31.73 -2.19
N THR A 221 -12.08 32.21 -1.47
CA THR A 221 -12.78 33.43 -1.81
C THR A 221 -12.00 34.70 -1.44
N VAL A 222 -11.00 34.58 -0.57
CA VAL A 222 -10.13 35.71 -0.19
C VAL A 222 -9.11 35.97 -1.29
N SER A 223 -8.38 34.95 -1.70
CA SER A 223 -7.41 35.04 -2.81
C SER A 223 -8.06 34.97 -4.20
N GLN A 224 -9.38 34.73 -4.28
CA GLN A 224 -10.14 34.58 -5.53
C GLN A 224 -9.55 33.46 -6.43
N THR A 225 -9.08 32.37 -5.82
CA THR A 225 -8.46 31.23 -6.52
C THR A 225 -9.14 29.91 -6.19
N ALA A 226 -9.05 28.97 -7.13
CA ALA A 226 -9.32 27.55 -6.91
C ALA A 226 -8.01 26.77 -6.98
N ARG A 227 -7.66 26.09 -5.89
CA ARG A 227 -6.53 25.16 -5.80
C ARG A 227 -6.99 23.76 -6.15
N THR A 228 -6.37 23.14 -7.14
CA THR A 228 -6.51 21.70 -7.40
C THR A 228 -5.18 21.04 -7.18
N VAL A 229 -5.12 20.02 -6.33
CA VAL A 229 -3.88 19.31 -6.03
C VAL A 229 -4.06 17.80 -6.15
N PHE A 230 -3.12 17.17 -6.83
CA PHE A 230 -2.90 15.74 -6.88
C PHE A 230 -1.56 15.44 -6.23
N ILE A 231 -1.52 14.52 -5.28
CA ILE A 231 -0.28 14.06 -4.65
C ILE A 231 -0.14 12.57 -4.93
N ASN A 232 1.02 12.18 -5.48
CA ASN A 232 1.38 10.79 -5.72
C ASN A 232 0.32 9.98 -6.51
N GLN A 233 -0.33 10.61 -7.49
CA GLN A 233 -1.36 9.96 -8.29
C GLN A 233 -0.78 9.32 -9.57
N PRO A 234 -1.26 8.14 -9.97
CA PRO A 234 -1.04 7.64 -11.32
C PRO A 234 -1.64 8.60 -12.36
N ILE A 235 -1.02 8.69 -13.53
CA ILE A 235 -1.48 9.58 -14.59
C ILE A 235 -2.95 9.32 -14.94
N THR A 236 -3.37 8.04 -15.09
CA THR A 236 -4.75 7.65 -15.39
C THR A 236 -5.74 8.17 -14.35
N GLU A 237 -5.37 8.14 -13.06
CA GLU A 237 -6.22 8.61 -11.96
C GLU A 237 -6.43 10.12 -12.00
N MET A 238 -5.43 10.90 -12.43
CA MET A 238 -5.58 12.35 -12.58
C MET A 238 -6.66 12.69 -13.60
N TYR A 239 -6.64 12.02 -14.78
CA TYR A 239 -7.67 12.20 -15.81
C TYR A 239 -9.05 11.79 -15.30
N LEU A 240 -9.16 10.60 -14.70
CA LEU A 240 -10.44 10.07 -14.22
C LEU A 240 -11.07 10.96 -13.14
N ARG A 241 -10.28 11.49 -12.23
CA ARG A 241 -10.78 12.39 -11.18
C ARG A 241 -11.28 13.72 -11.75
N LEU A 242 -10.57 14.32 -12.70
CA LEU A 242 -11.03 15.53 -13.39
C LEU A 242 -12.30 15.30 -14.20
N MET A 243 -12.49 14.08 -14.74
CA MET A 243 -13.70 13.67 -15.45
C MET A 243 -14.84 13.24 -14.51
N GLY A 244 -14.66 13.32 -13.19
CA GLY A 244 -15.64 12.87 -12.20
C GLY A 244 -15.83 11.34 -12.15
N LYS A 245 -14.88 10.58 -12.69
CA LYS A 245 -14.96 9.11 -12.82
C LYS A 245 -14.20 8.37 -11.72
N ILE A 246 -14.55 8.64 -10.46
CA ILE A 246 -14.02 7.91 -9.32
C ILE A 246 -14.43 6.43 -9.42
N ARG A 247 -13.48 5.49 -9.28
CA ARG A 247 -13.70 4.03 -9.41
C ARG A 247 -14.07 3.59 -10.83
N PHE A 248 -13.47 4.20 -11.82
CA PHE A 248 -13.62 3.79 -13.21
C PHE A 248 -12.99 2.40 -13.44
N PRO A 249 -13.66 1.46 -14.15
CA PRO A 249 -13.12 0.13 -14.39
C PRO A 249 -11.85 0.17 -15.26
N HIS A 250 -10.78 -0.48 -14.83
CA HIS A 250 -9.54 -0.54 -15.62
C HIS A 250 -9.75 -1.25 -16.97
N SER A 251 -10.72 -2.18 -17.04
CA SER A 251 -11.12 -2.83 -18.29
C SER A 251 -11.71 -1.86 -19.35
N GLN A 252 -12.07 -0.64 -18.93
CA GLN A 252 -12.56 0.43 -19.80
C GLN A 252 -11.48 1.50 -20.07
N ILE A 253 -10.20 1.22 -19.76
CA ILE A 253 -9.07 2.09 -20.07
C ILE A 253 -8.28 1.47 -21.22
N VAL A 254 -8.19 2.21 -22.33
CA VAL A 254 -7.45 1.81 -23.52
C VAL A 254 -6.19 2.65 -23.65
N LEU A 255 -5.05 2.00 -23.55
CA LEU A 255 -3.74 2.63 -23.67
C LEU A 255 -3.21 2.46 -25.11
N LYS A 256 -3.19 3.55 -25.88
CA LYS A 256 -2.57 3.63 -27.22
C LYS A 256 -1.20 4.29 -27.11
N VAL A 257 -0.32 3.67 -26.34
CA VAL A 257 1.01 4.17 -25.97
C VAL A 257 2.07 3.12 -26.24
N LYS A 258 3.30 3.52 -26.49
CA LYS A 258 4.44 2.61 -26.72
C LYS A 258 4.83 1.83 -25.46
N ASP A 259 4.81 2.51 -24.32
CA ASP A 259 5.13 1.93 -23.01
C ASP A 259 3.96 2.02 -22.05
N SER A 260 3.19 0.93 -21.94
CA SER A 260 2.08 0.84 -20.99
C SER A 260 2.53 0.70 -19.54
N SER A 261 3.79 0.38 -19.27
CA SER A 261 4.30 0.24 -17.89
C SER A 261 4.28 1.57 -17.11
N ARG A 262 4.24 2.70 -17.80
CA ARG A 262 4.05 4.04 -17.20
C ARG A 262 2.67 4.20 -16.53
N PHE A 263 1.70 3.42 -16.95
CA PHE A 263 0.29 3.54 -16.53
C PHE A 263 -0.20 2.36 -15.71
N ILE A 264 0.43 1.18 -15.88
CA ILE A 264 0.01 -0.08 -15.28
C ILE A 264 1.14 -0.64 -14.43
N PHE A 265 0.85 -0.85 -13.14
CA PHE A 265 1.75 -1.56 -12.25
C PHE A 265 1.66 -3.07 -12.50
N ASP A 266 2.80 -3.68 -12.82
CA ASP A 266 2.96 -5.14 -12.95
C ASP A 266 3.86 -5.65 -11.82
N ASN A 267 3.28 -6.35 -10.85
CA ASN A 267 3.98 -6.90 -9.69
C ASN A 267 4.96 -8.03 -10.02
N LYS A 268 4.97 -8.53 -11.25
CA LYS A 268 5.94 -9.52 -11.73
C LYS A 268 7.23 -8.85 -12.24
N LYS A 269 7.16 -7.57 -12.60
CA LYS A 269 8.28 -6.81 -13.19
C LYS A 269 8.90 -5.81 -12.25
N PHE A 270 8.10 -5.24 -11.35
CA PHE A 270 8.52 -4.12 -10.51
C PHE A 270 8.16 -4.34 -9.05
N TYR A 271 8.99 -3.86 -8.14
CA TYR A 271 8.57 -3.57 -6.79
C TYR A 271 7.64 -2.36 -6.80
N ARG A 272 6.62 -2.38 -5.95
CA ARG A 272 5.61 -1.32 -5.92
C ARG A 272 6.22 0.05 -5.72
N ARG A 273 7.15 0.17 -4.79
CA ARG A 273 7.85 1.41 -4.49
C ARG A 273 8.59 1.99 -5.69
N GLU A 274 9.38 1.16 -6.36
CA GLU A 274 10.19 1.58 -7.52
C GLU A 274 9.32 2.00 -8.71
N TRP A 275 8.16 1.33 -8.88
CA TRP A 275 7.19 1.74 -9.88
C TRP A 275 6.53 3.06 -9.52
N ASP A 276 6.12 3.24 -8.25
CA ASP A 276 5.48 4.45 -7.75
C ASP A 276 6.40 5.66 -7.91
N GLU A 277 7.67 5.54 -7.57
CA GLU A 277 8.68 6.60 -7.72
C GLU A 277 8.86 7.10 -9.17
N LYS A 278 8.66 6.21 -10.14
CA LYS A 278 8.80 6.53 -11.57
C LYS A 278 7.51 6.99 -12.24
N ASN A 279 6.36 6.52 -11.77
CA ASN A 279 5.12 6.58 -12.53
C ASN A 279 3.96 7.26 -11.79
N ARG A 280 4.19 7.72 -10.56
CA ARG A 280 3.26 8.59 -9.84
C ARG A 280 3.80 10.00 -9.79
N TRP A 281 2.87 10.93 -9.86
CA TRP A 281 3.19 12.34 -10.01
C TRP A 281 2.36 13.17 -9.05
N CYS A 282 2.89 14.34 -8.73
CA CYS A 282 2.18 15.40 -8.06
C CYS A 282 1.90 16.52 -9.06
N TYR A 283 0.70 17.08 -8.99
CA TYR A 283 0.31 18.24 -9.76
C TYR A 283 -0.42 19.21 -8.85
N GLU A 284 -0.14 20.48 -8.96
CA GLU A 284 -0.89 21.54 -8.31
C GLU A 284 -1.19 22.65 -9.29
N SER A 285 -2.44 23.14 -9.26
CA SER A 285 -2.82 24.38 -9.93
C SER A 285 -3.52 25.34 -8.99
N LEU A 286 -3.21 26.63 -9.15
CA LEU A 286 -3.92 27.76 -8.59
C LEU A 286 -4.50 28.53 -9.77
N LEU A 287 -5.82 28.49 -9.95
CA LEU A 287 -6.50 29.11 -11.07
C LEU A 287 -7.56 30.10 -10.57
N PRO A 288 -7.84 31.20 -11.32
CA PRO A 288 -8.83 32.19 -10.90
C PRO A 288 -10.24 31.60 -10.71
N LEU A 289 -10.97 32.06 -9.71
CA LEU A 289 -12.40 31.72 -9.53
C LEU A 289 -13.30 32.32 -10.64
N SER A 290 -12.83 33.31 -11.38
CA SER A 290 -13.53 33.82 -12.56
C SER A 290 -13.65 32.81 -13.70
N MET A 291 -12.74 31.83 -13.75
CA MET A 291 -12.89 30.67 -14.63
C MET A 291 -13.95 29.71 -14.06
N ASN A 292 -14.87 29.24 -14.90
CA ASN A 292 -15.79 28.18 -14.48
C ASN A 292 -15.06 26.83 -14.29
N GLU A 293 -15.75 25.81 -13.80
CA GLU A 293 -15.14 24.51 -13.49
C GLU A 293 -14.64 23.80 -14.75
N GLU A 294 -15.39 23.87 -15.86
CA GLU A 294 -15.04 23.25 -17.13
C GLU A 294 -13.77 23.89 -17.72
N GLU A 295 -13.66 25.22 -17.67
CA GLU A 295 -12.47 25.94 -18.10
C GLU A 295 -11.24 25.55 -17.27
N ARG A 296 -11.39 25.45 -15.94
CA ARG A 296 -10.29 25.01 -15.08
C ARG A 296 -9.88 23.57 -15.38
N HIS A 297 -10.82 22.65 -15.54
CA HIS A 297 -10.52 21.27 -15.92
C HIS A 297 -9.83 21.19 -17.29
N SER A 298 -10.33 21.93 -18.29
CA SER A 298 -9.70 22.01 -19.61
C SER A 298 -8.24 22.50 -19.52
N ARG A 299 -7.98 23.51 -18.68
CA ARG A 299 -6.62 24.00 -18.45
C ARG A 299 -5.74 22.90 -17.85
N ILE A 300 -6.23 22.19 -16.83
CA ILE A 300 -5.48 21.11 -16.18
C ILE A 300 -5.22 19.97 -17.17
N PHE A 301 -6.21 19.56 -17.99
CA PHE A 301 -6.01 18.56 -19.03
C PHE A 301 -4.91 18.97 -20.01
N ASN A 302 -4.90 20.21 -20.47
CA ASN A 302 -3.87 20.72 -21.38
C ASN A 302 -2.47 20.67 -20.73
N ASP A 303 -2.34 20.98 -19.44
CA ASP A 303 -1.07 20.87 -18.73
C ASP A 303 -0.60 19.42 -18.63
N LEU A 304 -1.50 18.47 -18.30
CA LEU A 304 -1.18 17.04 -18.22
C LEU A 304 -0.82 16.48 -19.60
N ASP A 305 -1.63 16.79 -20.63
CA ASP A 305 -1.40 16.38 -22.01
C ASP A 305 -0.01 16.82 -22.49
N PHE A 306 0.29 18.10 -22.28
CA PHE A 306 1.58 18.70 -22.69
C PHE A 306 2.77 18.06 -21.96
N TYR A 307 2.67 17.96 -20.62
CA TYR A 307 3.79 17.48 -19.81
C TYR A 307 4.09 16.00 -20.04
N PHE A 308 3.05 15.17 -20.13
CA PHE A 308 3.23 13.72 -20.30
C PHE A 308 3.38 13.28 -21.76
N GLY A 309 3.16 14.19 -22.72
CA GLY A 309 3.19 13.89 -24.16
C GLY A 309 2.08 12.90 -24.57
N ILE A 310 0.91 13.06 -23.99
CA ILE A 310 -0.23 12.17 -24.20
C ILE A 310 -1.52 13.00 -24.40
N LYS A 311 -2.58 12.32 -24.76
CA LYS A 311 -3.94 12.88 -24.78
C LYS A 311 -4.90 11.88 -24.14
N GLY A 312 -5.64 12.34 -23.13
CA GLY A 312 -6.67 11.56 -22.44
C GLY A 312 -8.06 12.00 -22.87
N GLU A 313 -8.87 11.06 -23.41
CA GLU A 313 -10.23 11.34 -23.88
C GLU A 313 -11.21 10.30 -23.35
N LEU A 314 -12.35 10.77 -22.81
CA LEU A 314 -13.46 9.89 -22.44
C LEU A 314 -14.45 9.83 -23.61
N VAL A 315 -14.59 8.67 -24.21
CA VAL A 315 -15.45 8.45 -25.39
C VAL A 315 -16.44 7.32 -25.16
N LYS A 316 -17.58 7.35 -25.85
CA LYS A 316 -18.53 6.23 -25.89
C LYS A 316 -18.15 5.31 -27.04
N GLN A 317 -17.92 4.03 -26.76
CA GLN A 317 -17.59 3.02 -27.74
C GLN A 317 -18.44 1.77 -27.54
N ASN A 318 -18.70 1.05 -28.66
CA ASN A 318 -19.31 -0.27 -28.61
C ASN A 318 -18.24 -1.31 -28.29
N LEU A 319 -18.30 -1.86 -27.08
CA LEU A 319 -17.37 -2.90 -26.64
C LEU A 319 -18.08 -4.23 -26.44
N ARG A 320 -17.33 -5.31 -26.63
CA ARG A 320 -17.75 -6.63 -26.15
C ARG A 320 -17.61 -6.64 -24.63
N CYS A 321 -18.73 -6.86 -23.94
CA CYS A 321 -18.83 -6.87 -22.49
C CYS A 321 -19.36 -8.23 -22.02
N LEU A 322 -19.04 -8.60 -20.78
CA LEU A 322 -19.68 -9.70 -20.08
C LEU A 322 -20.78 -9.17 -19.18
N ILE A 323 -21.98 -9.66 -19.35
CA ILE A 323 -23.15 -9.24 -18.59
C ILE A 323 -23.56 -10.36 -17.67
N LEU A 324 -23.57 -10.09 -16.37
CA LEU A 324 -24.11 -11.03 -15.38
C LEU A 324 -25.63 -11.04 -15.49
N LYS A 325 -26.18 -12.22 -15.78
CA LYS A 325 -27.63 -12.46 -15.93
C LYS A 325 -28.10 -13.62 -15.07
N PRO A 326 -29.39 -13.67 -14.68
CA PRO A 326 -29.95 -14.84 -14.06
C PRO A 326 -30.06 -15.97 -15.12
N THR A 327 -29.86 -17.22 -14.66
CA THR A 327 -30.11 -18.42 -15.46
C THR A 327 -31.11 -19.37 -14.76
N ILE A 328 -31.71 -20.28 -15.50
CA ILE A 328 -32.72 -21.21 -14.99
C ILE A 328 -32.13 -22.32 -14.11
N ALA A 329 -30.81 -22.46 -14.06
CA ALA A 329 -30.14 -23.46 -13.24
C ALA A 329 -30.39 -23.20 -11.74
N SER A 330 -31.15 -24.09 -11.11
CA SER A 330 -31.33 -24.07 -9.64
C SER A 330 -30.17 -24.77 -8.96
N GLY A 331 -29.35 -24.03 -8.24
CA GLY A 331 -28.27 -24.57 -7.44
C GLY A 331 -28.51 -24.42 -5.93
N ASN A 332 -28.09 -25.40 -5.17
CA ASN A 332 -28.00 -25.29 -3.70
C ASN A 332 -26.97 -24.22 -3.34
N LYS A 333 -27.37 -23.25 -2.53
CA LYS A 333 -26.52 -22.17 -2.05
C LYS A 333 -25.71 -22.66 -0.85
N PRO A 334 -24.39 -22.83 -0.93
CA PRO A 334 -23.59 -23.11 0.25
C PRO A 334 -23.49 -21.83 1.11
N VAL A 335 -23.67 -21.98 2.42
CA VAL A 335 -23.75 -20.87 3.38
C VAL A 335 -22.47 -20.84 4.24
N ASN A 336 -21.31 -20.73 3.64
CA ASN A 336 -20.11 -20.46 4.41
C ASN A 336 -19.52 -19.10 4.02
N VAL A 337 -19.78 -18.09 4.86
CA VAL A 337 -19.37 -16.68 4.62
C VAL A 337 -17.84 -16.51 4.69
N ALA A 338 -17.12 -17.43 5.34
CA ALA A 338 -15.68 -17.28 5.59
C ALA A 338 -14.82 -17.29 4.32
N ASP A 339 -15.26 -18.01 3.25
CA ASP A 339 -14.59 -18.10 1.94
C ASP A 339 -15.46 -17.54 0.82
N SER A 340 -16.13 -16.41 1.07
CA SER A 340 -17.09 -15.85 0.13
C SER A 340 -16.74 -14.43 -0.28
N LEU A 341 -17.07 -14.08 -1.53
CA LEU A 341 -17.00 -12.71 -2.04
C LEU A 341 -18.38 -12.22 -2.42
N THR A 342 -18.62 -10.93 -2.29
CA THR A 342 -19.83 -10.33 -2.86
C THR A 342 -19.74 -10.27 -4.40
N LEU A 343 -20.86 -10.29 -5.09
CA LEU A 343 -20.89 -10.07 -6.55
C LEU A 343 -20.19 -8.78 -6.95
N TRP A 344 -20.33 -7.73 -6.14
CA TRP A 344 -19.61 -6.47 -6.34
C TRP A 344 -18.09 -6.68 -6.30
N ALA A 345 -17.57 -7.44 -5.32
CA ALA A 345 -16.14 -7.71 -5.20
C ALA A 345 -15.60 -8.54 -6.38
N ILE A 346 -16.40 -9.53 -6.84
CA ILE A 346 -16.08 -10.35 -8.01
C ILE A 346 -16.00 -9.47 -9.26
N ILE A 347 -17.03 -8.67 -9.52
CA ILE A 347 -17.08 -7.79 -10.70
C ILE A 347 -15.96 -6.75 -10.66
N ASN A 348 -15.69 -6.15 -9.51
CA ASN A 348 -14.57 -5.22 -9.37
C ASN A 348 -13.23 -5.89 -9.66
N GLN A 349 -13.01 -7.11 -9.17
CA GLN A 349 -11.78 -7.84 -9.47
C GLN A 349 -11.62 -8.06 -10.96
N LEU A 350 -12.70 -8.47 -11.66
CA LEU A 350 -12.69 -8.68 -13.09
C LEU A 350 -12.44 -7.39 -13.88
N ASN A 351 -13.00 -6.28 -13.41
CA ASN A 351 -12.85 -4.96 -14.03
C ASN A 351 -11.54 -4.25 -13.71
N ASN A 352 -10.78 -4.72 -12.72
CA ASN A 352 -9.45 -4.17 -12.41
C ASN A 352 -8.35 -4.68 -13.34
N GLU A 353 -8.65 -5.54 -14.29
CA GLU A 353 -7.71 -5.98 -15.32
C GLU A 353 -7.70 -4.98 -16.49
N TYR A 354 -6.55 -4.34 -16.72
CA TYR A 354 -6.35 -3.52 -17.92
C TYR A 354 -6.47 -4.39 -19.18
N SER A 355 -7.10 -3.84 -20.22
CA SER A 355 -7.39 -4.56 -21.46
C SER A 355 -8.27 -5.81 -21.28
N GLY A 356 -8.89 -5.97 -20.11
CA GLY A 356 -9.88 -7.00 -19.85
C GLY A 356 -11.20 -6.71 -20.56
N THR A 357 -12.07 -7.73 -20.62
CA THR A 357 -13.44 -7.54 -21.09
C THR A 357 -14.26 -6.90 -19.95
N PRO A 358 -14.91 -5.73 -20.16
CA PRO A 358 -15.73 -5.10 -19.13
C PRO A 358 -16.86 -6.01 -18.66
N VAL A 359 -17.09 -6.05 -17.35
CA VAL A 359 -18.12 -6.88 -16.71
C VAL A 359 -19.16 -5.99 -16.04
N PHE A 360 -20.43 -6.21 -16.36
CA PHE A 360 -21.55 -5.48 -15.77
C PHE A 360 -22.55 -6.40 -15.09
N ASN A 361 -23.08 -5.96 -13.97
CA ASN A 361 -24.21 -6.62 -13.32
C ASN A 361 -25.53 -6.03 -13.84
N SER A 362 -26.33 -6.85 -14.50
CA SER A 362 -27.65 -6.43 -14.97
C SER A 362 -28.78 -6.78 -14.00
N ILE A 363 -28.48 -7.36 -12.84
CA ILE A 363 -29.46 -7.84 -11.87
C ILE A 363 -29.59 -6.82 -10.72
N PRO A 364 -30.65 -6.02 -10.66
CA PRO A 364 -30.81 -5.01 -9.61
C PRO A 364 -30.74 -5.60 -8.20
N GLY A 365 -30.13 -4.87 -7.28
CA GLY A 365 -30.06 -5.22 -5.85
C GLY A 365 -29.14 -6.39 -5.48
N THR A 366 -28.51 -7.07 -6.43
CA THR A 366 -27.70 -8.28 -6.15
C THR A 366 -26.23 -8.01 -5.83
N ASN A 367 -25.74 -6.78 -5.90
CA ASN A 367 -24.33 -6.45 -5.62
C ASN A 367 -23.84 -6.94 -4.25
N ARG A 368 -24.71 -7.08 -3.27
CA ARG A 368 -24.41 -7.60 -1.91
C ARG A 368 -24.60 -9.11 -1.79
N THR A 369 -24.98 -9.82 -2.86
CA THR A 369 -25.10 -11.27 -2.84
C THR A 369 -23.73 -11.91 -2.64
N TRP A 370 -23.62 -12.81 -1.66
CA TRP A 370 -22.41 -13.54 -1.36
C TRP A 370 -22.32 -14.81 -2.20
N ILE A 371 -21.17 -15.05 -2.78
CA ILE A 371 -20.81 -16.23 -3.56
C ILE A 371 -19.65 -16.92 -2.85
N ALA A 372 -19.75 -18.22 -2.60
CA ALA A 372 -18.66 -19.01 -2.00
C ALA A 372 -17.54 -19.19 -3.04
N ILE A 373 -16.63 -18.22 -3.08
CA ILE A 373 -15.52 -18.15 -4.02
C ILE A 373 -14.39 -17.28 -3.44
N THR A 374 -13.15 -17.69 -3.65
CA THR A 374 -11.97 -16.91 -3.25
C THR A 374 -11.47 -16.03 -4.39
N HIS A 375 -10.67 -15.00 -4.07
CA HIS A 375 -10.02 -14.15 -5.07
C HIS A 375 -9.18 -14.94 -6.08
N GLN A 376 -8.50 -16.00 -5.65
CA GLN A 376 -7.71 -16.87 -6.53
C GLN A 376 -8.59 -17.64 -7.51
N GLN A 377 -9.76 -18.12 -7.07
CA GLN A 377 -10.70 -18.84 -7.92
C GLN A 377 -11.38 -17.92 -8.95
N VAL A 378 -11.62 -16.65 -8.63
CA VAL A 378 -12.14 -15.64 -9.58
C VAL A 378 -11.19 -15.47 -10.77
N ALA A 379 -9.88 -15.58 -10.58
CA ALA A 379 -8.89 -15.48 -11.65
C ALA A 379 -8.99 -16.66 -12.64
N ASN A 380 -9.51 -17.81 -12.23
CA ASN A 380 -9.80 -18.95 -13.12
C ASN A 380 -11.19 -18.80 -13.75
N ARG A 381 -11.25 -18.34 -14.99
CA ARG A 381 -12.50 -18.00 -15.69
C ARG A 381 -13.46 -19.19 -15.85
N ASP A 382 -12.96 -20.39 -16.08
CA ASP A 382 -13.82 -21.57 -16.24
C ASP A 382 -14.39 -22.04 -14.90
N LEU A 383 -13.60 -21.98 -13.84
CA LEU A 383 -14.07 -22.25 -12.49
C LEU A 383 -15.10 -21.22 -12.04
N LEU A 384 -14.84 -19.93 -12.29
CA LEU A 384 -15.78 -18.84 -11.98
C LEU A 384 -17.13 -19.08 -12.67
N LYS A 385 -17.15 -19.42 -13.98
CA LYS A 385 -18.39 -19.71 -14.70
C LYS A 385 -19.18 -20.85 -14.06
N LYS A 386 -18.50 -21.97 -13.70
CA LYS A 386 -19.13 -23.11 -13.02
C LYS A 386 -19.74 -22.72 -11.68
N ILE A 387 -19.01 -21.94 -10.89
CA ILE A 387 -19.49 -21.47 -9.57
C ILE A 387 -20.69 -20.55 -9.76
N LEU A 388 -20.63 -19.56 -10.65
CA LEU A 388 -21.76 -18.66 -10.90
C LEU A 388 -23.02 -19.42 -11.35
N LEU A 389 -22.89 -20.41 -12.24
CA LEU A 389 -23.99 -21.27 -12.64
C LEU A 389 -24.66 -21.99 -11.45
N SER A 390 -23.88 -22.45 -10.47
CA SER A 390 -24.46 -23.07 -9.26
C SER A 390 -25.27 -22.10 -8.39
N TYR A 391 -25.12 -20.81 -8.59
CA TYR A 391 -25.92 -19.75 -7.96
C TYR A 391 -27.06 -19.22 -8.85
N GLY A 392 -27.32 -19.88 -9.99
CA GLY A 392 -28.31 -19.41 -10.94
C GLY A 392 -27.89 -18.13 -11.68
N LEU A 393 -26.59 -17.93 -11.88
CA LEU A 393 -26.00 -16.77 -12.51
C LEU A 393 -25.12 -17.18 -13.68
N GLU A 394 -25.11 -16.40 -14.75
CA GLU A 394 -24.22 -16.62 -15.90
C GLU A 394 -23.64 -15.31 -16.43
N LEU A 395 -22.45 -15.39 -17.04
CA LEU A 395 -21.80 -14.30 -17.74
C LEU A 395 -22.01 -14.46 -19.24
N VAL A 396 -22.84 -13.58 -19.82
CA VAL A 396 -23.20 -13.59 -21.25
C VAL A 396 -22.41 -12.49 -21.97
N SER A 397 -21.85 -12.82 -23.15
CA SER A 397 -21.14 -11.85 -23.97
C SER A 397 -22.14 -11.03 -24.81
N GLU A 398 -22.08 -9.70 -24.68
CA GLU A 398 -22.89 -8.75 -25.42
C GLU A 398 -22.05 -7.57 -25.92
N ILE A 399 -22.48 -6.91 -26.98
CA ILE A 399 -21.94 -5.63 -27.41
C ILE A 399 -22.76 -4.54 -26.73
N ARG A 400 -22.06 -3.67 -25.96
CA ARG A 400 -22.68 -2.50 -25.29
C ARG A 400 -21.92 -1.23 -25.60
N GLN A 401 -22.67 -0.15 -25.77
CA GLN A 401 -22.10 1.17 -25.76
C GLN A 401 -21.73 1.54 -24.33
N THR A 402 -20.46 1.78 -24.08
CA THR A 402 -19.93 2.15 -22.76
C THR A 402 -18.88 3.26 -22.87
N GLU A 403 -18.65 3.97 -21.77
CA GLU A 403 -17.59 4.96 -21.70
C GLU A 403 -16.23 4.27 -21.62
N VAL A 404 -15.27 4.82 -22.34
CA VAL A 404 -13.89 4.32 -22.39
C VAL A 404 -12.95 5.50 -22.27
N LEU A 405 -12.01 5.41 -21.33
CA LEU A 405 -10.88 6.35 -21.28
C LEU A 405 -9.82 5.87 -22.27
N ILE A 406 -9.55 6.68 -23.29
CA ILE A 406 -8.44 6.43 -24.22
C ILE A 406 -7.31 7.36 -23.85
N ILE A 407 -6.14 6.79 -23.61
CA ILE A 407 -4.89 7.53 -23.47
C ILE A 407 -4.00 7.20 -24.67
N SER A 408 -3.65 8.22 -25.46
CA SER A 408 -2.82 8.09 -26.64
C SER A 408 -1.61 9.01 -26.57
N GLU A 409 -0.46 8.59 -27.12
CA GLU A 409 0.69 9.48 -27.28
C GLU A 409 0.38 10.58 -28.28
N THR A 410 0.75 11.81 -27.93
CA THR A 410 0.82 12.91 -28.90
C THR A 410 2.15 12.79 -29.63
N LYS A 411 2.12 12.90 -30.97
CA LYS A 411 3.31 12.80 -31.83
C LYS A 411 4.32 13.88 -31.50
#